data_a6707640d0ec1c133f41ff3f4282ae03
#
_entry.id   a6707640d0ec1c133f41ff3f4282ae03
#
_cell.length_a   1.000
_cell.length_b   1.000
_cell.length_c   1.000
_cell.angle_alpha   90.00
_cell.angle_beta   90.00
_cell.angle_gamma   90.00
#
_symmetry.space_group_name_H-M   'P 1'
#
loop_
_entity.id
_entity.type
_entity.pdbx_description
1 polymer ?
#
loop_
_entity_poly.entity_id
_entity_poly.type
_entity_poly.pdbx_seq_one_letter_code
_entity_poly.pdbx_strand_id
1 'polypeptide(L)'
;FEDVERMKLCFERTHSARFGFISPEKIVIIESIQSEVSCQSEQFESTKIISDKLKTKPLKTQDVFINGKLEKTIFYHRDNIKPNEKLSGPAIIIEPTSTIVVEPGWDATLKDSNDLLLTRTQKIIRSSAIGTSVDPIMLEIFNNLFMSVAEQMGMVLENTASSVNIKERLDFSCALFSPTGDLVANAPHVPVHLGSMSESIKTIIKENSATMNPGDAFLINAPYNGGTHLPDITLIKPVFDDNNENVIFYVATRGHHADIGGTVPGSAPANSTHIKEEGVLIDNFTIVSKG
;
A
#
# COMPACT_ATOMS: atom_id res chain seq x y z
N PHE A 1 14.96 -19.96 26.90
CA PHE A 1 14.38 -18.58 26.82
C PHE A 1 14.93 -17.80 28.01
N GLU A 2 16.01 -17.04 27.78
CA GLU A 2 16.74 -16.43 28.91
C GLU A 2 16.03 -15.19 29.48
N ASP A 3 14.99 -14.64 28.83
CA ASP A 3 14.35 -13.43 29.32
C ASP A 3 12.94 -13.18 28.72
N VAL A 4 11.94 -13.75 29.35
CA VAL A 4 10.51 -13.57 28.97
C VAL A 4 10.10 -12.10 29.13
N GLU A 5 10.58 -11.42 30.15
CA GLU A 5 10.30 -10.00 30.38
C GLU A 5 10.86 -9.11 29.25
N ARG A 6 12.06 -9.45 28.75
CA ARG A 6 12.65 -8.74 27.61
C ARG A 6 11.85 -8.95 26.33
N MET A 7 11.33 -10.17 26.12
CA MET A 7 10.44 -10.45 24.97
C MET A 7 9.16 -9.62 25.06
N LYS A 8 8.55 -9.55 26.24
CA LYS A 8 7.36 -8.73 26.49
C LYS A 8 7.64 -7.25 26.20
N LEU A 9 8.73 -6.71 26.74
CA LEU A 9 9.11 -5.30 26.50
C LEU A 9 9.38 -5.01 25.02
N CYS A 10 10.04 -5.92 24.31
CA CYS A 10 10.26 -5.81 22.86
C CYS A 10 8.94 -5.80 22.09
N PHE A 11 8.03 -6.69 22.44
CA PHE A 11 6.70 -6.75 21.84
C PHE A 11 5.93 -5.45 22.10
N GLU A 12 5.82 -5.01 23.34
CA GLU A 12 5.08 -3.80 23.74
C GLU A 12 5.65 -2.55 23.04
N ARG A 13 6.98 -2.43 22.95
CA ARG A 13 7.64 -1.34 22.24
C ARG A 13 7.31 -1.34 20.74
N THR A 14 7.37 -2.51 20.10
CA THR A 14 7.06 -2.66 18.68
C THR A 14 5.58 -2.41 18.42
N HIS A 15 4.70 -2.90 19.29
CA HIS A 15 3.27 -2.70 19.21
C HIS A 15 2.91 -1.21 19.38
N SER A 16 3.48 -0.53 20.37
CA SER A 16 3.30 0.91 20.56
C SER A 16 3.78 1.73 19.36
N ALA A 17 4.94 1.37 18.78
CA ALA A 17 5.47 2.06 17.59
C ALA A 17 4.58 1.87 16.35
N ARG A 18 3.93 0.70 16.22
CA ARG A 18 3.10 0.36 15.07
C ARG A 18 1.65 0.81 15.21
N PHE A 19 1.09 0.72 16.41
CA PHE A 19 -0.34 0.91 16.67
C PHE A 19 -0.64 2.09 17.60
N GLY A 20 0.38 2.72 18.20
CA GLY A 20 0.24 3.91 19.04
C GLY A 20 -0.16 3.63 20.52
N PHE A 21 -0.38 2.39 20.91
CA PHE A 21 -0.78 2.03 22.29
C PHE A 21 -0.22 0.69 22.75
N ILE A 22 -0.30 0.44 24.05
CA ILE A 22 -0.09 -0.87 24.69
C ILE A 22 -1.22 -1.11 25.70
N SER A 23 -1.44 -2.36 26.09
CA SER A 23 -2.41 -2.78 27.12
C SER A 23 -1.67 -3.50 28.24
N PRO A 24 -1.09 -2.77 29.22
CA PRO A 24 -0.25 -3.37 30.26
C PRO A 24 -0.97 -4.39 31.15
N GLU A 25 -2.31 -4.23 31.27
CA GLU A 25 -3.19 -5.10 32.04
C GLU A 25 -3.45 -6.45 31.35
N LYS A 26 -3.14 -6.59 30.06
CA LYS A 26 -3.35 -7.83 29.31
C LYS A 26 -2.13 -8.75 29.37
N ILE A 27 -2.40 -10.03 29.51
CA ILE A 27 -1.36 -11.06 29.42
C ILE A 27 -0.96 -11.24 27.96
N VAL A 28 0.34 -11.16 27.66
CA VAL A 28 0.88 -11.47 26.35
C VAL A 28 1.01 -12.99 26.21
N ILE A 29 0.39 -13.56 25.19
CA ILE A 29 0.41 -14.99 24.88
C ILE A 29 1.20 -15.20 23.61
N ILE A 30 2.16 -16.13 23.63
CA ILE A 30 2.86 -16.59 22.43
C ILE A 30 1.99 -17.65 21.77
N GLU A 31 1.35 -17.29 20.65
CA GLU A 31 0.44 -18.19 19.94
C GLU A 31 1.20 -19.19 19.06
N SER A 32 2.30 -18.76 18.45
CA SER A 32 3.12 -19.62 17.60
C SER A 32 4.58 -19.21 17.64
N ILE A 33 5.46 -20.17 17.39
CA ILE A 33 6.89 -19.97 17.22
C ILE A 33 7.29 -20.59 15.88
N GLN A 34 7.86 -19.79 15.00
CA GLN A 34 8.40 -20.25 13.73
C GLN A 34 9.91 -20.18 13.77
N SER A 35 10.58 -21.27 13.37
CA SER A 35 12.03 -21.35 13.25
C SER A 35 12.39 -21.62 11.79
N GLU A 36 13.25 -20.79 11.23
CA GLU A 36 13.81 -20.99 9.89
C GLU A 36 15.30 -21.31 10.03
N VAL A 37 15.70 -22.42 9.45
CA VAL A 37 17.12 -22.85 9.42
C VAL A 37 17.59 -22.72 7.98
N SER A 38 18.51 -21.81 7.73
CA SER A 38 19.20 -21.69 6.44
C SER A 38 20.61 -22.28 6.55
N CYS A 39 20.93 -23.17 5.64
CA CYS A 39 22.28 -23.67 5.46
C CYS A 39 22.90 -23.02 4.23
N GLN A 40 24.09 -22.45 4.36
CA GLN A 40 24.84 -22.05 3.18
C GLN A 40 25.22 -23.33 2.43
N SER A 41 24.66 -23.52 1.23
CA SER A 41 25.17 -24.50 0.30
C SER A 41 26.62 -24.14 -0.06
N GLU A 42 27.44 -25.16 -0.30
CA GLU A 42 28.81 -24.96 -0.81
C GLU A 42 28.76 -23.97 -1.98
N GLN A 43 29.60 -22.93 -1.92
CA GLN A 43 29.72 -21.99 -3.03
C GLN A 43 30.13 -22.82 -4.26
N PHE A 44 29.22 -22.88 -5.24
CA PHE A 44 29.60 -23.41 -6.54
C PHE A 44 30.77 -22.56 -7.04
N GLU A 45 31.96 -23.18 -7.15
CA GLU A 45 33.08 -22.54 -7.83
C GLU A 45 32.60 -22.26 -9.26
N SER A 46 32.34 -20.99 -9.56
CA SER A 46 32.00 -20.60 -10.92
C SER A 46 33.18 -20.93 -11.81
N THR A 47 32.96 -21.80 -12.79
CA THR A 47 33.96 -22.14 -13.79
C THR A 47 34.33 -20.87 -14.54
N LYS A 48 35.53 -20.34 -14.28
CA LYS A 48 36.00 -19.14 -14.99
C LYS A 48 36.11 -19.46 -16.44
N ILE A 49 35.44 -18.68 -17.29
CA ILE A 49 35.61 -18.79 -18.74
C ILE A 49 36.97 -18.22 -19.07
N ILE A 50 37.90 -19.09 -19.45
CA ILE A 50 39.15 -18.68 -20.08
C ILE A 50 38.79 -18.45 -21.55
N SER A 51 38.63 -17.19 -21.93
CA SER A 51 38.32 -16.82 -23.32
C SER A 51 39.54 -16.22 -23.99
N ASP A 52 40.08 -16.89 -24.97
CA ASP A 52 41.13 -16.38 -25.84
C ASP A 52 40.63 -15.36 -26.90
N LYS A 53 39.37 -14.90 -26.72
CA LYS A 53 38.73 -13.97 -27.67
C LYS A 53 39.29 -12.56 -27.49
N LEU A 54 39.88 -12.04 -28.56
CA LEU A 54 40.47 -10.70 -28.57
C LEU A 54 39.41 -9.58 -28.57
N LYS A 55 38.26 -9.79 -29.20
CA LYS A 55 37.17 -8.83 -29.31
C LYS A 55 35.82 -9.53 -29.53
N THR A 56 34.76 -8.92 -29.05
CA THR A 56 33.37 -9.31 -29.37
C THR A 56 33.09 -9.10 -30.87
N LYS A 57 32.51 -10.10 -31.55
CA LYS A 57 32.10 -10.01 -32.95
C LYS A 57 30.58 -9.96 -33.07
N PRO A 58 30.02 -8.90 -33.68
CA PRO A 58 28.60 -8.87 -33.98
C PRO A 58 28.27 -9.93 -35.04
N LEU A 59 27.09 -10.51 -34.95
CA LEU A 59 26.55 -11.46 -35.93
C LEU A 59 25.98 -10.71 -37.15
N LYS A 60 25.14 -9.72 -36.87
CA LYS A 60 24.49 -8.83 -37.84
C LYS A 60 23.99 -7.56 -37.18
N THR A 61 23.66 -6.58 -37.99
CA THR A 61 22.88 -5.40 -37.57
C THR A 61 21.60 -5.36 -38.39
N GLN A 62 20.47 -5.10 -37.73
CA GLN A 62 19.17 -5.05 -38.39
C GLN A 62 18.29 -4.00 -37.66
N ASP A 63 17.39 -3.36 -38.41
CA ASP A 63 16.39 -2.48 -37.81
C ASP A 63 15.32 -3.33 -37.14
N VAL A 64 15.06 -3.03 -35.86
CA VAL A 64 14.06 -3.68 -35.00
C VAL A 64 13.12 -2.61 -34.44
N PHE A 65 11.84 -2.93 -34.36
CA PHE A 65 10.84 -2.03 -33.84
C PHE A 65 10.88 -2.07 -32.31
N ILE A 66 11.34 -0.99 -31.66
CA ILE A 66 11.49 -0.87 -30.21
C ILE A 66 10.81 0.42 -29.76
N ASN A 67 9.91 0.34 -28.77
CA ASN A 67 9.20 1.50 -28.21
C ASN A 67 8.56 2.42 -29.26
N GLY A 68 7.96 1.82 -30.31
CA GLY A 68 7.26 2.57 -31.35
C GLY A 68 8.18 3.16 -32.43
N LYS A 69 9.47 2.83 -32.45
CA LYS A 69 10.46 3.32 -33.45
C LYS A 69 11.31 2.20 -33.99
N LEU A 70 11.78 2.37 -35.22
CA LEU A 70 12.80 1.50 -35.80
C LEU A 70 14.18 1.92 -35.29
N GLU A 71 14.86 1.01 -34.58
CA GLU A 71 16.18 1.21 -33.99
C GLU A 71 17.18 0.23 -34.59
N LYS A 72 18.36 0.70 -34.96
CA LYS A 72 19.46 -0.17 -35.42
C LYS A 72 19.93 -1.03 -34.25
N THR A 73 19.64 -2.32 -34.33
CA THR A 73 19.89 -3.30 -33.26
C THR A 73 20.98 -4.24 -33.67
N ILE A 74 21.98 -4.45 -32.85
CA ILE A 74 23.11 -5.34 -33.08
C ILE A 74 22.80 -6.71 -32.49
N PHE A 75 22.99 -7.75 -33.29
CA PHE A 75 22.83 -9.14 -32.88
C PHE A 75 24.18 -9.75 -32.56
N TYR A 76 24.26 -10.44 -31.45
CA TYR A 76 25.42 -11.18 -30.99
C TYR A 76 25.07 -12.64 -30.74
N HIS A 77 25.99 -13.56 -31.00
CA HIS A 77 25.94 -14.89 -30.43
C HIS A 77 26.69 -14.87 -29.10
N ARG A 78 26.12 -15.43 -28.05
CA ARG A 78 26.73 -15.38 -26.71
C ARG A 78 28.17 -15.86 -26.70
N ASP A 79 28.45 -16.95 -27.43
CA ASP A 79 29.80 -17.49 -27.54
C ASP A 79 30.82 -16.55 -28.21
N ASN A 80 30.35 -15.49 -28.85
CA ASN A 80 31.21 -14.50 -29.51
C ASN A 80 31.44 -13.24 -28.69
N ILE A 81 30.92 -13.21 -27.45
CA ILE A 81 31.07 -12.07 -26.55
C ILE A 81 32.33 -12.29 -25.69
N LYS A 82 33.16 -11.25 -25.62
CA LYS A 82 34.34 -11.24 -24.76
C LYS A 82 33.91 -10.93 -23.31
N PRO A 83 34.42 -11.69 -22.33
CA PRO A 83 34.19 -11.37 -20.93
C PRO A 83 34.62 -9.94 -20.56
N ASN A 84 33.85 -9.29 -19.71
CA ASN A 84 34.06 -7.92 -19.23
C ASN A 84 34.00 -6.81 -20.29
N GLU A 85 33.63 -7.12 -21.51
CA GLU A 85 33.32 -6.10 -22.54
C GLU A 85 31.86 -5.66 -22.43
N LYS A 86 31.63 -4.35 -22.55
CA LYS A 86 30.28 -3.76 -22.50
C LYS A 86 29.64 -3.74 -23.87
N LEU A 87 28.42 -4.22 -23.97
CA LEU A 87 27.55 -4.15 -25.13
C LEU A 87 26.41 -3.19 -24.81
N SER A 88 26.39 -2.05 -25.49
CA SER A 88 25.30 -1.09 -25.30
C SER A 88 24.06 -1.48 -26.11
N GLY A 89 22.88 -1.33 -25.49
CA GLY A 89 21.60 -1.49 -26.18
C GLY A 89 21.29 -0.33 -27.14
N PRO A 90 20.44 -0.58 -28.15
CA PRO A 90 19.68 -1.80 -28.34
C PRO A 90 20.52 -2.95 -28.95
N ALA A 91 20.47 -4.10 -28.33
CA ALA A 91 21.16 -5.31 -28.80
C ALA A 91 20.34 -6.57 -28.49
N ILE A 92 20.60 -7.62 -29.30
CA ILE A 92 20.01 -8.95 -29.09
C ILE A 92 21.13 -9.97 -28.98
N ILE A 93 21.14 -10.73 -27.87
CA ILE A 93 22.10 -11.79 -27.64
C ILE A 93 21.38 -13.12 -27.79
N ILE A 94 21.87 -13.93 -28.72
CA ILE A 94 21.29 -15.24 -29.10
C ILE A 94 22.06 -16.32 -28.35
N GLU A 95 21.32 -17.22 -27.71
CA GLU A 95 21.79 -18.44 -27.05
C GLU A 95 21.10 -19.67 -27.67
N PRO A 96 21.60 -20.88 -27.45
CA PRO A 96 20.97 -22.09 -28.01
C PRO A 96 19.53 -22.30 -27.58
N THR A 97 19.17 -21.88 -26.38
CA THR A 97 17.85 -22.10 -25.72
C THR A 97 17.12 -20.83 -25.35
N SER A 98 17.73 -19.64 -25.50
CA SER A 98 17.16 -18.37 -25.12
C SER A 98 17.60 -17.21 -26.01
N THR A 99 16.91 -16.09 -25.86
CA THR A 99 17.26 -14.81 -26.47
C THR A 99 17.16 -13.71 -25.45
N ILE A 100 18.23 -12.92 -25.33
CA ILE A 100 18.27 -11.81 -24.37
C ILE A 100 18.18 -10.50 -25.15
N VAL A 101 17.22 -9.67 -24.80
CA VAL A 101 17.03 -8.34 -25.37
C VAL A 101 17.66 -7.31 -24.42
N VAL A 102 18.61 -6.56 -24.93
CA VAL A 102 19.21 -5.41 -24.25
C VAL A 102 18.56 -4.16 -24.80
N GLU A 103 17.70 -3.54 -24.01
CA GLU A 103 16.94 -2.36 -24.44
C GLU A 103 17.84 -1.12 -24.57
N PRO A 104 17.39 -0.07 -25.32
CA PRO A 104 18.04 1.23 -25.29
C PRO A 104 18.20 1.76 -23.84
N GLY A 105 19.36 2.32 -23.51
CA GLY A 105 19.67 2.80 -22.17
C GLY A 105 20.07 1.72 -21.16
N TRP A 106 20.39 0.51 -21.67
CA TRP A 106 21.00 -0.57 -20.90
C TRP A 106 22.32 -1.01 -21.52
N ASP A 107 23.25 -1.42 -20.70
CA ASP A 107 24.47 -2.12 -21.08
C ASP A 107 24.42 -3.58 -20.61
N ALA A 108 24.91 -4.49 -21.42
CA ALA A 108 25.14 -5.88 -21.04
C ALA A 108 26.63 -6.16 -20.89
N THR A 109 27.05 -6.86 -19.86
CA THR A 109 28.43 -7.27 -19.62
C THR A 109 28.47 -8.74 -19.25
N LEU A 110 29.18 -9.56 -20.05
CA LEU A 110 29.45 -10.96 -19.71
C LEU A 110 30.54 -11.01 -18.64
N LYS A 111 30.23 -11.59 -17.48
CA LYS A 111 31.19 -11.77 -16.39
C LYS A 111 32.07 -13.02 -16.57
N ASP A 112 33.18 -13.07 -15.89
CA ASP A 112 34.06 -14.25 -15.86
C ASP A 112 33.36 -15.51 -15.34
N SER A 113 32.32 -15.35 -14.51
CA SER A 113 31.43 -16.39 -14.01
C SER A 113 30.43 -16.91 -15.04
N ASN A 114 30.47 -16.43 -16.29
CA ASN A 114 29.49 -16.68 -17.34
C ASN A 114 28.09 -16.09 -17.09
N ASP A 115 27.94 -15.21 -16.13
CA ASP A 115 26.69 -14.46 -15.93
C ASP A 115 26.64 -13.24 -16.84
N LEU A 116 25.46 -12.91 -17.36
CA LEU A 116 25.24 -11.68 -18.10
C LEU A 116 24.64 -10.63 -17.18
N LEU A 117 25.42 -9.60 -16.87
CA LEU A 117 24.98 -8.47 -16.06
C LEU A 117 24.38 -7.39 -16.94
N LEU A 118 23.11 -7.07 -16.75
CA LEU A 118 22.44 -5.93 -17.37
C LEU A 118 22.47 -4.75 -16.43
N THR A 119 23.04 -3.63 -16.87
CA THR A 119 23.13 -2.40 -16.09
C THR A 119 22.40 -1.27 -16.81
N ARG A 120 21.49 -0.61 -16.13
CA ARG A 120 20.81 0.57 -16.67
C ARG A 120 21.76 1.76 -16.71
N THR A 121 21.92 2.39 -17.87
CA THR A 121 22.80 3.54 -18.08
C THR A 121 22.04 4.85 -18.20
N GLN A 122 20.75 4.81 -18.54
CA GLN A 122 19.89 5.97 -18.58
C GLN A 122 18.86 5.93 -17.45
N LYS A 123 18.73 7.02 -16.70
CA LYS A 123 17.62 7.16 -15.74
C LYS A 123 16.30 7.07 -16.50
N ILE A 124 15.34 6.32 -15.96
CA ILE A 124 13.95 6.45 -16.41
C ILE A 124 13.54 7.87 -16.05
N ILE A 125 13.38 8.71 -17.06
CA ILE A 125 12.54 9.90 -16.90
C ILE A 125 11.13 9.31 -16.90
N ARG A 126 10.60 9.00 -15.71
CA ARG A 126 9.17 8.81 -15.57
C ARG A 126 8.58 10.15 -15.95
N SER A 127 8.09 10.28 -17.17
CA SER A 127 7.18 11.36 -17.49
C SER A 127 5.98 11.13 -16.58
N SER A 128 5.92 11.86 -15.50
CA SER A 128 4.77 11.89 -14.59
C SER A 128 3.57 12.61 -15.23
N ALA A 129 3.60 12.86 -16.52
CA ALA A 129 2.43 13.24 -17.25
C ALA A 129 1.52 12.01 -17.32
N ILE A 130 0.65 11.89 -16.32
CA ILE A 130 -0.62 11.24 -16.50
C ILE A 130 -1.24 11.99 -17.67
N GLY A 131 -1.14 11.39 -18.87
CA GLY A 131 -1.76 11.97 -20.05
C GLY A 131 -3.25 12.13 -19.79
N THR A 132 -3.88 13.09 -20.44
CA THR A 132 -5.34 13.29 -20.39
C THR A 132 -6.14 12.11 -20.97
N SER A 133 -5.47 11.09 -21.51
CA SER A 133 -6.07 9.83 -21.95
C SER A 133 -6.01 8.81 -20.81
N VAL A 134 -7.16 8.26 -20.45
CA VAL A 134 -7.29 7.18 -19.46
C VAL A 134 -6.54 5.96 -19.99
N ASP A 135 -5.48 5.57 -19.29
CA ASP A 135 -4.79 4.29 -19.52
C ASP A 135 -5.51 3.21 -18.68
N PRO A 136 -6.18 2.24 -19.31
CA PRO A 136 -6.92 1.20 -18.59
C PRO A 136 -6.02 0.36 -17.65
N ILE A 137 -4.76 0.13 -18.04
CA ILE A 137 -3.80 -0.65 -17.25
C ILE A 137 -3.41 0.12 -15.98
N MET A 138 -3.11 1.41 -16.13
CA MET A 138 -2.78 2.25 -14.99
C MET A 138 -3.99 2.44 -14.06
N LEU A 139 -5.19 2.56 -14.62
CA LEU A 139 -6.41 2.65 -13.84
C LEU A 139 -6.59 1.39 -12.97
N GLU A 140 -6.40 0.20 -13.55
CA GLU A 140 -6.51 -1.07 -12.83
C GLU A 140 -5.42 -1.20 -11.75
N ILE A 141 -4.18 -0.82 -12.05
CA ILE A 141 -3.09 -0.83 -11.07
C ILE A 141 -3.41 0.08 -9.87
N PHE A 142 -3.85 1.31 -10.12
CA PHE A 142 -4.20 2.24 -9.05
C PHE A 142 -5.43 1.78 -8.26
N ASN A 143 -6.45 1.25 -8.92
CA ASN A 143 -7.63 0.71 -8.25
C ASN A 143 -7.23 -0.42 -7.27
N ASN A 144 -6.44 -1.39 -7.73
CA ASN A 144 -5.96 -2.48 -6.90
C ASN A 144 -5.05 -1.98 -5.76
N LEU A 145 -4.21 -0.98 -6.00
CA LEU A 145 -3.38 -0.37 -4.97
C LEU A 145 -4.22 0.29 -3.88
N PHE A 146 -5.21 1.10 -4.25
CA PHE A 146 -6.09 1.77 -3.29
C PHE A 146 -7.00 0.79 -2.54
N MET A 147 -7.51 -0.23 -3.21
CA MET A 147 -8.23 -1.32 -2.54
C MET A 147 -7.34 -2.01 -1.50
N SER A 148 -6.11 -2.33 -1.84
CA SER A 148 -5.15 -2.94 -0.91
C SER A 148 -4.87 -2.05 0.31
N VAL A 149 -4.83 -0.73 0.15
CA VAL A 149 -4.72 0.21 1.29
C VAL A 149 -5.94 0.09 2.21
N ALA A 150 -7.16 0.09 1.64
CA ALA A 150 -8.39 -0.05 2.43
C ALA A 150 -8.46 -1.41 3.15
N GLU A 151 -8.02 -2.48 2.52
CA GLU A 151 -7.92 -3.82 3.14
C GLU A 151 -6.93 -3.84 4.30
N GLN A 152 -5.75 -3.25 4.14
CA GLN A 152 -4.77 -3.12 5.22
C GLN A 152 -5.29 -2.30 6.40
N MET A 153 -6.03 -1.22 6.14
CA MET A 153 -6.70 -0.44 7.18
C MET A 153 -7.70 -1.32 7.96
N GLY A 154 -8.49 -2.15 7.24
CA GLY A 154 -9.43 -3.09 7.83
C GLY A 154 -8.74 -4.13 8.71
N MET A 155 -7.67 -4.73 8.23
CA MET A 155 -6.88 -5.70 9.00
C MET A 155 -6.30 -5.10 10.29
N VAL A 156 -5.83 -3.87 10.24
CA VAL A 156 -5.33 -3.17 11.44
C VAL A 156 -6.46 -2.91 12.42
N LEU A 157 -7.61 -2.45 11.93
CA LEU A 157 -8.77 -2.20 12.77
C LEU A 157 -9.26 -3.49 13.46
N GLU A 158 -9.44 -4.57 12.72
CA GLU A 158 -9.81 -5.89 13.24
C GLU A 158 -8.86 -6.37 14.33
N ASN A 159 -7.55 -6.32 14.07
CA ASN A 159 -6.53 -6.82 14.99
C ASN A 159 -6.37 -5.97 16.25
N THR A 160 -6.71 -4.68 16.21
CA THR A 160 -6.54 -3.75 17.34
C THR A 160 -7.82 -3.43 18.08
N ALA A 161 -8.97 -3.71 17.50
CA ALA A 161 -10.26 -3.44 18.12
C ALA A 161 -10.51 -4.34 19.33
N SER A 162 -11.17 -3.77 20.36
CA SER A 162 -11.71 -4.51 21.52
C SER A 162 -13.21 -4.82 21.37
N SER A 163 -13.90 -4.15 20.46
CA SER A 163 -15.31 -4.38 20.19
C SER A 163 -15.54 -5.72 19.51
N VAL A 164 -16.44 -6.54 20.08
CA VAL A 164 -16.87 -7.83 19.51
C VAL A 164 -17.44 -7.65 18.10
N ASN A 165 -18.22 -6.59 17.89
CA ASN A 165 -18.83 -6.33 16.58
C ASN A 165 -17.75 -6.04 15.51
N ILE A 166 -16.72 -5.28 15.85
CA ILE A 166 -15.64 -4.98 14.92
C ILE A 166 -14.73 -6.20 14.75
N LYS A 167 -14.27 -6.81 15.84
CA LYS A 167 -13.24 -7.85 15.84
C LYS A 167 -13.74 -9.21 15.35
N GLU A 168 -14.95 -9.62 15.76
CA GLU A 168 -15.46 -10.96 15.49
C GLU A 168 -16.52 -10.97 14.39
N ARG A 169 -17.37 -9.94 14.32
CA ARG A 169 -18.42 -9.84 13.31
C ARG A 169 -18.00 -9.08 12.07
N LEU A 170 -16.82 -8.44 12.08
CA LEU A 170 -16.28 -7.61 11.00
C LEU A 170 -17.25 -6.50 10.58
N ASP A 171 -18.01 -5.97 11.55
CA ASP A 171 -18.99 -4.93 11.32
C ASP A 171 -18.35 -3.55 11.26
N PHE A 172 -17.56 -3.36 10.22
CA PHE A 172 -16.86 -2.12 9.92
C PHE A 172 -16.63 -1.98 8.42
N SER A 173 -16.21 -0.78 8.00
CA SER A 173 -15.80 -0.49 6.64
C SER A 173 -14.65 0.48 6.60
N CYS A 174 -13.70 0.25 5.69
CA CYS A 174 -12.57 1.14 5.41
C CYS A 174 -12.61 1.56 3.96
N ALA A 175 -12.37 2.84 3.69
CA ALA A 175 -12.42 3.38 2.35
C ALA A 175 -11.53 4.62 2.20
N LEU A 176 -11.20 4.93 0.94
CA LEU A 176 -10.49 6.12 0.51
C LEU A 176 -11.42 7.02 -0.31
N PHE A 177 -11.28 8.32 -0.11
CA PHE A 177 -12.11 9.32 -0.76
C PHE A 177 -11.26 10.41 -1.40
N SER A 178 -11.77 10.99 -2.48
CA SER A 178 -11.15 12.13 -3.16
C SER A 178 -11.12 13.38 -2.26
N PRO A 179 -10.37 14.42 -2.65
CA PRO A 179 -10.40 15.71 -1.96
C PRO A 179 -11.79 16.35 -1.91
N THR A 180 -12.72 15.94 -2.77
CA THR A 180 -14.11 16.39 -2.81
C THR A 180 -15.08 15.51 -1.99
N GLY A 181 -14.57 14.43 -1.39
CA GLY A 181 -15.37 13.51 -0.58
C GLY A 181 -16.08 12.40 -1.36
N ASP A 182 -15.71 12.19 -2.62
CA ASP A 182 -16.26 11.11 -3.43
C ASP A 182 -15.46 9.83 -3.23
N LEU A 183 -16.14 8.67 -3.21
CA LEU A 183 -15.50 7.37 -3.00
C LEU A 183 -14.52 7.06 -4.13
N VAL A 184 -13.27 6.76 -3.78
CA VAL A 184 -12.22 6.33 -4.71
C VAL A 184 -12.06 4.81 -4.68
N ALA A 185 -11.91 4.24 -3.49
CA ALA A 185 -11.76 2.80 -3.31
C ALA A 185 -12.22 2.37 -1.92
N ASN A 186 -12.67 1.13 -1.82
CA ASN A 186 -13.07 0.51 -0.56
C ASN A 186 -12.63 -0.95 -0.53
N ALA A 187 -12.44 -1.49 0.67
CA ALA A 187 -12.31 -2.92 0.86
C ALA A 187 -13.69 -3.62 0.76
N PRO A 188 -13.75 -4.95 0.56
CA PRO A 188 -15.00 -5.70 0.48
C PRO A 188 -15.63 -5.88 1.87
N HIS A 189 -16.04 -4.76 2.47
CA HIS A 189 -16.66 -4.65 3.79
C HIS A 189 -18.19 -4.45 3.67
N VAL A 190 -18.80 -3.92 4.75
CA VAL A 190 -20.26 -3.76 4.86
C VAL A 190 -20.77 -2.68 3.88
N PRO A 191 -21.60 -3.05 2.86
CA PRO A 191 -22.00 -2.10 1.81
C PRO A 191 -22.82 -0.91 2.32
N VAL A 192 -23.65 -1.09 3.35
CA VAL A 192 -24.51 -0.02 3.89
C VAL A 192 -23.68 1.13 4.49
N HIS A 193 -22.53 0.83 5.05
CA HIS A 193 -21.62 1.86 5.56
C HIS A 193 -21.11 2.76 4.44
N LEU A 194 -20.70 2.16 3.33
CA LEU A 194 -20.07 2.86 2.22
C LEU A 194 -21.00 3.89 1.57
N GLY A 195 -22.30 3.57 1.49
CA GLY A 195 -23.29 4.44 0.87
C GLY A 195 -23.45 5.82 1.54
N SER A 196 -23.19 5.92 2.85
CA SER A 196 -23.32 7.17 3.61
C SER A 196 -22.00 7.81 4.00
N MET A 197 -20.87 7.10 3.90
CA MET A 197 -19.57 7.62 4.31
C MET A 197 -19.14 8.86 3.51
N SER A 198 -19.46 8.94 2.23
CA SER A 198 -19.19 10.13 1.41
C SER A 198 -19.84 11.39 2.01
N GLU A 199 -21.07 11.30 2.51
CA GLU A 199 -21.76 12.44 3.10
C GLU A 199 -21.12 12.84 4.45
N SER A 200 -20.66 11.88 5.25
CA SER A 200 -19.89 12.17 6.45
C SER A 200 -18.62 12.97 6.13
N ILE A 201 -17.90 12.58 5.08
CA ILE A 201 -16.67 13.25 4.67
C ILE A 201 -16.95 14.64 4.11
N LYS A 202 -17.98 14.80 3.28
CA LYS A 202 -18.39 16.11 2.77
C LYS A 202 -18.78 17.07 3.89
N THR A 203 -19.40 16.55 4.96
CA THR A 203 -19.69 17.36 6.18
C THR A 203 -18.40 17.81 6.83
N ILE A 204 -17.43 16.91 7.06
CA ILE A 204 -16.14 17.27 7.66
C ILE A 204 -15.37 18.26 6.78
N ILE A 205 -15.37 18.10 5.47
CA ILE A 205 -14.76 19.04 4.52
C ILE A 205 -15.42 20.42 4.66
N LYS A 206 -16.74 20.48 4.61
CA LYS A 206 -17.50 21.73 4.68
C LYS A 206 -17.19 22.52 5.95
N GLU A 207 -17.15 21.83 7.10
CA GLU A 207 -17.00 22.47 8.38
C GLU A 207 -15.55 22.80 8.77
N ASN A 208 -14.55 22.05 8.21
CA ASN A 208 -13.17 22.13 8.69
C ASN A 208 -12.13 22.53 7.62
N SER A 209 -12.46 22.58 6.33
CA SER A 209 -11.47 22.79 5.26
C SER A 209 -10.55 24.01 5.45
N ALA A 210 -11.04 25.07 6.09
CA ALA A 210 -10.24 26.27 6.36
C ALA A 210 -9.27 26.14 7.56
N THR A 211 -9.46 25.15 8.43
CA THR A 211 -8.71 25.00 9.69
C THR A 211 -8.00 23.65 9.82
N MET A 212 -8.24 22.76 8.86
CA MET A 212 -7.69 21.40 8.84
C MET A 212 -6.18 21.42 8.67
N ASN A 213 -5.47 20.65 9.50
CA ASN A 213 -4.00 20.57 9.49
C ASN A 213 -3.54 19.13 9.25
N PRO A 214 -2.31 18.92 8.76
CA PRO A 214 -1.68 17.60 8.76
C PRO A 214 -1.70 16.98 10.15
N GLY A 215 -2.09 15.70 10.22
CA GLY A 215 -2.21 14.96 11.47
C GLY A 215 -3.56 15.07 12.18
N ASP A 216 -4.45 15.96 11.77
CA ASP A 216 -5.80 16.03 12.31
C ASP A 216 -6.60 14.75 12.04
N ALA A 217 -7.52 14.42 12.95
CA ALA A 217 -8.49 13.35 12.75
C ALA A 217 -9.83 13.75 13.38
N PHE A 218 -10.91 13.37 12.73
CA PHE A 218 -12.28 13.78 13.07
C PHE A 218 -13.17 12.57 13.31
N LEU A 219 -14.09 12.68 14.24
CA LEU A 219 -15.14 11.70 14.51
C LEU A 219 -16.51 12.27 14.20
N ILE A 220 -17.37 11.44 13.61
CA ILE A 220 -18.77 11.75 13.35
C ILE A 220 -19.63 10.48 13.40
N ASN A 221 -20.81 10.57 14.03
CA ASN A 221 -21.86 9.55 13.94
C ASN A 221 -23.25 10.20 13.71
N ALA A 222 -23.32 11.52 13.62
CA ALA A 222 -24.56 12.28 13.50
C ALA A 222 -25.38 11.85 12.27
N PRO A 223 -26.60 11.28 12.44
CA PRO A 223 -27.40 10.75 11.31
C PRO A 223 -27.78 11.83 10.29
N TYR A 224 -27.98 13.04 10.73
CA TYR A 224 -28.36 14.18 9.86
C TYR A 224 -27.20 14.80 9.10
N ASN A 225 -25.97 14.42 9.45
CA ASN A 225 -24.72 14.93 8.87
C ASN A 225 -23.88 13.81 8.24
N GLY A 226 -24.54 12.84 7.62
CA GLY A 226 -23.90 11.74 6.90
C GLY A 226 -23.63 10.49 7.72
N GLY A 227 -23.97 10.47 9.01
CA GLY A 227 -24.02 9.24 9.81
C GLY A 227 -25.21 8.35 9.42
N THR A 228 -25.25 7.13 9.94
CA THR A 228 -26.36 6.18 9.78
C THR A 228 -27.20 6.12 11.04
N HIS A 229 -26.59 5.63 12.12
CA HIS A 229 -27.14 5.61 13.48
C HIS A 229 -25.98 5.75 14.47
N LEU A 230 -26.27 6.10 15.73
CA LEU A 230 -25.23 6.51 16.67
C LEU A 230 -24.11 5.48 16.92
N PRO A 231 -24.36 4.14 16.95
CA PRO A 231 -23.32 3.14 17.09
C PRO A 231 -22.30 3.09 15.98
N ASP A 232 -22.61 3.61 14.79
CA ASP A 232 -21.70 3.67 13.62
C ASP A 232 -20.80 4.88 13.70
N ILE A 233 -19.72 4.80 14.45
CA ILE A 233 -18.76 5.89 14.54
C ILE A 233 -17.83 5.87 13.33
N THR A 234 -17.74 7.00 12.66
CA THR A 234 -16.84 7.21 11.52
C THR A 234 -15.66 8.06 11.95
N LEU A 235 -14.45 7.51 11.80
CA LEU A 235 -13.18 8.23 11.90
C LEU A 235 -12.73 8.66 10.53
N ILE A 236 -12.41 9.94 10.36
CA ILE A 236 -11.98 10.54 9.10
C ILE A 236 -10.65 11.24 9.31
N LYS A 237 -9.68 10.95 8.45
CA LYS A 237 -8.36 11.57 8.47
C LYS A 237 -8.00 12.13 7.10
N PRO A 238 -7.65 13.42 6.97
CA PRO A 238 -7.10 13.99 5.75
C PRO A 238 -5.67 13.49 5.51
N VAL A 239 -5.35 13.25 4.27
CA VAL A 239 -3.99 12.93 3.80
C VAL A 239 -3.53 14.10 2.94
N PHE A 240 -2.45 14.74 3.35
CA PHE A 240 -1.87 15.88 2.68
C PHE A 240 -0.78 15.45 1.70
N ASP A 241 -0.47 16.33 0.76
CA ASP A 241 0.71 16.19 -0.10
C ASP A 241 2.02 16.33 0.69
N ASP A 242 3.15 16.04 0.05
CA ASP A 242 4.48 16.09 0.67
C ASP A 242 4.86 17.48 1.21
N ASN A 243 4.23 18.53 0.71
CA ASN A 243 4.43 19.91 1.15
C ASN A 243 3.51 20.30 2.32
N ASN A 244 2.56 19.44 2.69
CA ASN A 244 1.51 19.70 3.68
C ASN A 244 0.60 20.89 3.34
N GLU A 245 0.43 21.19 2.06
CA GLU A 245 -0.36 22.33 1.60
C GLU A 245 -1.76 21.92 1.15
N ASN A 246 -1.89 20.76 0.50
CA ASN A 246 -3.14 20.33 -0.10
C ASN A 246 -3.56 18.95 0.39
N VAL A 247 -4.84 18.77 0.68
CA VAL A 247 -5.41 17.45 0.93
C VAL A 247 -5.54 16.72 -0.40
N ILE A 248 -4.87 15.56 -0.52
CA ILE A 248 -4.91 14.72 -1.72
C ILE A 248 -5.91 13.58 -1.63
N PHE A 249 -6.21 13.11 -0.41
CA PHE A 249 -7.19 12.07 -0.11
C PHE A 249 -7.77 12.26 1.28
N TYR A 250 -8.90 11.60 1.54
CA TYR A 250 -9.36 11.28 2.87
C TYR A 250 -9.38 9.77 3.05
N VAL A 251 -8.92 9.28 4.20
CA VAL A 251 -9.11 7.90 4.62
C VAL A 251 -10.15 7.88 5.72
N ALA A 252 -11.06 6.91 5.66
CA ALA A 252 -12.10 6.80 6.65
C ALA A 252 -12.36 5.34 7.04
N THR A 253 -12.67 5.16 8.33
CA THR A 253 -13.15 3.91 8.90
C THR A 253 -14.45 4.15 9.63
N ARG A 254 -15.44 3.29 9.41
CA ARG A 254 -16.69 3.26 10.17
C ARG A 254 -16.80 1.92 10.86
N GLY A 255 -17.03 1.93 12.17
CA GLY A 255 -17.20 0.72 12.95
C GLY A 255 -18.47 0.78 13.77
N HIS A 256 -19.22 -0.34 13.79
CA HIS A 256 -20.41 -0.51 14.59
C HIS A 256 -20.02 -0.90 16.03
N HIS A 257 -20.29 -0.03 17.00
CA HIS A 257 -20.02 -0.29 18.40
C HIS A 257 -21.21 -1.01 19.04
N ALA A 258 -20.90 -1.95 19.96
CA ALA A 258 -21.94 -2.73 20.65
C ALA A 258 -22.77 -1.88 21.62
N ASP A 259 -22.20 -0.80 22.14
CA ASP A 259 -22.85 0.13 23.04
C ASP A 259 -22.24 1.51 22.90
N ILE A 260 -23.08 2.52 22.81
CA ILE A 260 -22.69 3.93 22.68
C ILE A 260 -23.33 4.79 23.79
N GLY A 261 -23.76 4.18 24.89
CA GLY A 261 -24.30 4.90 26.05
C GLY A 261 -25.79 5.28 25.93
N GLY A 262 -26.57 4.55 25.18
CA GLY A 262 -28.03 4.68 25.13
C GLY A 262 -28.73 4.09 26.35
N THR A 263 -30.06 4.11 26.35
CA THR A 263 -30.89 3.55 27.41
C THR A 263 -30.80 2.04 27.54
N VAL A 264 -30.45 1.38 26.44
CA VAL A 264 -30.15 -0.04 26.35
C VAL A 264 -28.96 -0.25 25.39
N PRO A 265 -28.14 -1.30 25.59
CA PRO A 265 -27.12 -1.67 24.61
C PRO A 265 -27.75 -1.98 23.26
N GLY A 266 -27.03 -1.66 22.18
CA GLY A 266 -27.43 -1.98 20.81
C GLY A 266 -27.73 -0.76 19.96
N SER A 267 -28.30 -1.03 18.77
CA SER A 267 -28.33 -0.05 17.68
C SER A 267 -29.47 0.97 17.77
N ALA A 268 -30.61 0.57 18.30
CA ALA A 268 -31.80 1.42 18.37
C ALA A 268 -32.75 0.93 19.48
N PRO A 269 -32.83 1.64 20.60
CA PRO A 269 -33.82 1.33 21.65
C PRO A 269 -35.25 1.44 21.10
N ALA A 270 -36.03 0.38 21.25
CA ALA A 270 -37.37 0.30 20.65
C ALA A 270 -38.33 1.40 21.15
N ASN A 271 -38.09 1.94 22.32
CA ASN A 271 -38.95 2.93 22.99
C ASN A 271 -38.33 4.34 22.99
N SER A 272 -37.22 4.59 22.31
CA SER A 272 -36.61 5.91 22.26
C SER A 272 -37.51 6.89 21.48
N THR A 273 -37.65 8.08 22.02
CA THR A 273 -38.37 9.19 21.41
C THR A 273 -37.48 10.38 21.11
N HIS A 274 -36.24 10.31 21.61
CA HIS A 274 -35.24 11.33 21.43
C HIS A 274 -33.85 10.74 21.24
N ILE A 275 -33.05 11.33 20.34
CA ILE A 275 -31.72 10.85 19.96
C ILE A 275 -30.76 10.64 21.15
N LYS A 276 -30.87 11.43 22.22
CA LYS A 276 -30.08 11.26 23.44
C LYS A 276 -30.35 9.95 24.17
N GLU A 277 -31.48 9.31 23.95
CA GLU A 277 -31.83 8.01 24.50
C GLU A 277 -31.16 6.87 23.73
N GLU A 278 -30.71 7.14 22.50
CA GLU A 278 -30.04 6.17 21.63
C GLU A 278 -28.54 6.11 21.86
N GLY A 279 -27.95 7.16 22.45
CA GLY A 279 -26.53 7.17 22.77
C GLY A 279 -25.87 8.54 22.63
N VAL A 280 -24.54 8.53 22.65
CA VAL A 280 -23.72 9.74 22.49
C VAL A 280 -23.73 10.19 21.04
N LEU A 281 -24.22 11.43 20.81
CA LEU A 281 -24.14 12.09 19.52
C LEU A 281 -22.77 12.76 19.37
N ILE A 282 -22.04 12.38 18.33
CA ILE A 282 -20.76 12.96 17.94
C ILE A 282 -20.96 13.64 16.57
N ASP A 283 -20.84 14.95 16.56
CA ASP A 283 -21.02 15.73 15.34
C ASP A 283 -19.80 16.63 15.13
N ASN A 284 -19.01 16.34 14.08
CA ASN A 284 -17.79 17.08 13.73
C ASN A 284 -16.81 17.27 14.91
N PHE A 285 -16.42 16.19 15.55
CA PHE A 285 -15.52 16.23 16.71
C PHE A 285 -14.06 15.97 16.29
N THR A 286 -13.18 16.94 16.55
CA THR A 286 -11.72 16.75 16.33
C THR A 286 -11.15 15.92 17.48
N ILE A 287 -10.80 14.65 17.20
CA ILE A 287 -10.24 13.74 18.19
C ILE A 287 -8.71 13.83 18.28
N VAL A 288 -8.06 14.16 17.19
CA VAL A 288 -6.61 14.41 17.13
C VAL A 288 -6.39 15.74 16.45
N SER A 289 -5.55 16.57 17.03
CA SER A 289 -5.14 17.86 16.48
C SER A 289 -3.63 17.89 16.30
N LYS A 290 -3.18 18.03 15.05
CA LYS A 290 -1.76 18.14 14.64
C LYS A 290 -0.89 16.91 14.94
N GLY A 291 -1.50 15.71 15.04
CA GLY A 291 -0.80 14.43 15.23
C GLY A 291 -0.53 14.04 16.66
#